data_e40d7e08aa6b6f8b43221f52d1b63419
#
_entry.id   e40d7e08aa6b6f8b43221f52d1b63419
#
_cell.length_a   1.000
_cell.length_b   1.000
_cell.length_c   1.000
_cell.angle_alpha   90.00
_cell.angle_beta   90.00
_cell.angle_gamma   90.00
#
_symmetry.space_group_name_H-M   'P 1'
#
loop_
_entity.id
_entity.type
_entity.pdbx_description
1 polymer ?
#
loop_
_entity_poly.entity_id
_entity_poly.type
_entity_poly.pdbx_seq_one_letter_code
_entity_poly.pdbx_strand_id
1 'polypeptide(L)'
;MEPIVAAASVLGAGLAIGLGAIGSGIGQGTAAGEAVAGIARQPEAEGKIRATLLLTLAFMESLTIYGLVIALVLLFANPFG
;
A
#
# COMPACT_ATOMS: atom_id res chain seq x y z
N MET A 1 5.79 11.89 -26.02
CA MET A 1 5.61 10.43 -25.85
C MET A 1 4.64 9.95 -26.91
N GLU A 2 4.96 8.86 -27.54
CA GLU A 2 4.09 8.28 -28.53
C GLU A 2 2.77 7.87 -27.89
N PRO A 3 1.61 8.02 -28.60
CA PRO A 3 0.30 7.76 -28.00
C PRO A 3 0.12 6.37 -27.37
N ILE A 4 0.63 5.32 -28.01
CA ILE A 4 0.54 3.96 -27.47
C ILE A 4 1.37 3.83 -26.21
N VAL A 5 2.57 4.40 -26.19
CA VAL A 5 3.43 4.38 -25.02
C VAL A 5 2.79 5.18 -23.88
N ALA A 6 2.16 6.31 -24.20
CA ALA A 6 1.46 7.12 -23.21
C ALA A 6 0.29 6.34 -22.59
N ALA A 7 -0.54 5.70 -23.42
CA ALA A 7 -1.67 4.91 -22.94
C ALA A 7 -1.21 3.74 -22.06
N ALA A 8 -0.18 3.03 -22.50
CA ALA A 8 0.37 1.90 -21.73
C ALA A 8 0.97 2.39 -20.40
N SER A 9 1.64 3.53 -20.41
CA SER A 9 2.23 4.11 -19.19
C SER A 9 1.19 4.53 -18.18
N VAL A 10 0.10 5.17 -18.63
CA VAL A 10 -1.00 5.58 -17.74
C VAL A 10 -1.68 4.35 -17.15
N LEU A 11 -1.95 3.34 -17.98
CA LEU A 11 -2.56 2.09 -17.52
C LEU A 11 -1.62 1.37 -16.53
N GLY A 12 -0.34 1.27 -16.86
CA GLY A 12 0.66 0.66 -15.98
C GLY A 12 0.76 1.38 -14.64
N ALA A 13 0.72 2.72 -14.67
CA ALA A 13 0.74 3.54 -13.45
C ALA A 13 -0.48 3.25 -12.58
N GLY A 14 -1.67 3.21 -13.19
CA GLY A 14 -2.91 2.90 -12.47
C GLY A 14 -2.89 1.49 -11.87
N LEU A 15 -2.40 0.51 -12.61
CA LEU A 15 -2.29 -0.87 -12.11
C LEU A 15 -1.25 -0.98 -11.00
N ALA A 16 -0.11 -0.30 -11.12
CA ALA A 16 0.94 -0.34 -10.11
C ALA A 16 0.42 0.13 -8.75
N ILE A 17 -0.20 1.32 -8.71
CA ILE A 17 -0.71 1.85 -7.45
C ILE A 17 -2.00 1.16 -7.03
N GLY A 18 -2.89 0.85 -7.98
CA GLY A 18 -4.19 0.25 -7.67
C GLY A 18 -4.07 -1.16 -7.11
N LEU A 19 -3.30 -2.03 -7.74
CA LEU A 19 -3.09 -3.39 -7.27
C LEU A 19 -2.29 -3.40 -5.96
N GLY A 20 -1.30 -2.52 -5.85
CA GLY A 20 -0.55 -2.36 -4.61
C GLY A 20 -1.45 -1.92 -3.47
N ALA A 21 -2.35 -0.97 -3.72
CA ALA A 21 -3.30 -0.47 -2.72
C ALA A 21 -4.30 -1.56 -2.29
N ILE A 22 -4.74 -2.43 -3.21
CA ILE A 22 -5.65 -3.53 -2.87
C ILE A 22 -4.97 -4.47 -1.87
N GLY A 23 -3.77 -4.95 -2.18
CA GLY A 23 -3.06 -5.89 -1.32
C GLY A 23 -2.76 -5.29 0.05
N SER A 24 -2.18 -4.09 0.05
CA SER A 24 -1.85 -3.37 1.28
C SER A 24 -3.12 -3.05 2.10
N GLY A 25 -4.20 -2.62 1.43
CA GLY A 25 -5.45 -2.29 2.10
C GLY A 25 -6.09 -3.51 2.76
N ILE A 26 -6.14 -4.64 2.07
CA ILE A 26 -6.68 -5.89 2.63
C ILE A 26 -5.82 -6.35 3.82
N GLY A 27 -4.50 -6.35 3.64
CA GLY A 27 -3.58 -6.77 4.70
C GLY A 27 -3.67 -5.88 5.93
N GLN A 28 -3.68 -4.55 5.73
CA GLN A 28 -3.81 -3.60 6.82
C GLN A 28 -5.16 -3.73 7.54
N GLY A 29 -6.24 -3.90 6.78
CA GLY A 29 -7.57 -4.10 7.35
C GLY A 29 -7.66 -5.38 8.18
N THR A 30 -7.08 -6.48 7.68
CA THR A 30 -7.04 -7.74 8.40
C THR A 30 -6.23 -7.61 9.70
N ALA A 31 -5.05 -7.00 9.62
CA ALA A 31 -4.20 -6.79 10.79
C ALA A 31 -4.89 -5.91 11.83
N ALA A 32 -5.54 -4.84 11.39
CA ALA A 32 -6.26 -3.94 12.29
C ALA A 32 -7.43 -4.64 12.98
N GLY A 33 -8.19 -5.45 12.23
CA GLY A 33 -9.30 -6.23 12.79
C GLY A 33 -8.83 -7.21 13.84
N GLU A 34 -7.76 -7.94 13.56
CA GLU A 34 -7.17 -8.88 14.52
C GLU A 34 -6.64 -8.16 15.76
N ALA A 35 -6.03 -6.99 15.60
CA ALA A 35 -5.52 -6.22 16.71
C ALA A 35 -6.66 -5.73 17.62
N VAL A 36 -7.74 -5.22 17.05
CA VAL A 36 -8.91 -4.78 17.82
C VAL A 36 -9.52 -5.94 18.57
N ALA A 37 -9.67 -7.11 17.94
CA ALA A 37 -10.17 -8.30 18.59
C ALA A 37 -9.24 -8.74 19.72
N GLY A 38 -7.93 -8.67 19.51
CA GLY A 38 -6.93 -9.00 20.53
C GLY A 38 -7.02 -8.10 21.76
N ILE A 39 -7.20 -6.80 21.54
CA ILE A 39 -7.37 -5.83 22.64
C ILE A 39 -8.65 -6.13 23.40
N ALA A 40 -9.72 -6.48 22.71
CA ALA A 40 -10.99 -6.83 23.35
C ALA A 40 -10.85 -8.08 24.25
N ARG A 41 -10.06 -9.06 23.82
CA ARG A 41 -9.81 -10.28 24.60
C ARG A 41 -8.82 -10.07 25.73
N GLN A 42 -7.83 -9.21 25.52
CA GLN A 42 -6.73 -8.95 26.46
C GLN A 42 -6.48 -7.45 26.57
N PRO A 43 -7.36 -6.72 27.28
CA PRO A 43 -7.23 -5.26 27.38
C PRO A 43 -5.88 -4.82 27.99
N GLU A 44 -5.29 -5.65 28.83
CA GLU A 44 -4.00 -5.38 29.47
C GLU A 44 -2.84 -5.37 28.45
N ALA A 45 -3.04 -5.98 27.28
CA ALA A 45 -2.03 -6.02 26.21
C ALA A 45 -2.20 -4.89 25.19
N GLU A 46 -3.11 -3.94 25.42
CA GLU A 46 -3.44 -2.87 24.47
C GLU A 46 -2.20 -2.12 23.98
N GLY A 47 -1.30 -1.74 24.89
CA GLY A 47 -0.11 -0.97 24.53
C GLY A 47 0.80 -1.74 23.57
N LYS A 48 1.04 -3.02 23.82
CA LYS A 48 1.87 -3.86 22.95
C LYS A 48 1.22 -4.10 21.60
N ILE A 49 -0.09 -4.40 21.61
CA ILE A 49 -0.83 -4.67 20.39
C ILE A 49 -0.86 -3.43 19.51
N ARG A 50 -1.17 -2.27 20.08
CA ARG A 50 -1.19 -1.01 19.34
C ARG A 50 0.17 -0.66 18.76
N ALA A 51 1.24 -0.77 19.53
CA ALA A 51 2.58 -0.44 19.06
C ALA A 51 3.01 -1.36 17.92
N THR A 52 2.76 -2.67 18.04
CA THR A 52 3.07 -3.64 17.00
C THR A 52 2.24 -3.38 15.75
N LEU A 53 0.96 -3.06 15.91
CA LEU A 53 0.09 -2.74 14.78
C LEU A 53 0.58 -1.52 14.03
N LEU A 54 0.89 -0.43 14.72
CA LEU A 54 1.35 0.80 14.06
C LEU A 54 2.64 0.56 13.28
N LEU A 55 3.58 -0.19 13.84
CA LEU A 55 4.81 -0.55 13.15
C LEU A 55 4.53 -1.39 11.90
N THR A 56 3.67 -2.39 12.04
CA THR A 56 3.28 -3.27 10.95
C THR A 56 2.59 -2.49 9.82
N LEU A 57 1.64 -1.61 10.18
CA LEU A 57 0.94 -0.78 9.19
C LEU A 57 1.90 0.13 8.43
N ALA A 58 2.91 0.69 9.12
CA ALA A 58 3.91 1.53 8.48
C ALA A 58 4.71 0.75 7.43
N PHE A 59 5.15 -0.47 7.74
CA PHE A 59 5.86 -1.32 6.78
C PHE A 59 4.96 -1.75 5.64
N MET A 60 3.71 -2.09 5.91
CA MET A 60 2.76 -2.49 4.86
C MET A 60 2.45 -1.34 3.92
N GLU A 61 2.33 -0.11 4.45
CA GLU A 61 2.09 1.08 3.63
C GLU A 61 3.26 1.36 2.68
N SER A 62 4.47 0.97 3.05
CA SER A 62 5.64 1.11 2.19
C SER A 62 5.46 0.42 0.84
N LEU A 63 4.74 -0.71 0.80
CA LEU A 63 4.46 -1.42 -0.45
C LEU A 63 3.61 -0.58 -1.39
N THR A 64 2.61 0.11 -0.86
CA THR A 64 1.78 1.03 -1.65
C THR A 64 2.60 2.22 -2.14
N ILE A 65 3.50 2.73 -1.31
CA ILE A 65 4.38 3.84 -1.67
C ILE A 65 5.33 3.44 -2.79
N TYR A 66 5.86 2.22 -2.79
CA TYR A 66 6.68 1.73 -3.89
C TYR A 66 5.89 1.68 -5.20
N GLY A 67 4.64 1.22 -5.16
CA GLY A 67 3.75 1.26 -6.32
C GLY A 67 3.48 2.69 -6.79
N LEU A 68 3.29 3.62 -5.85
CA LEU A 68 3.13 5.03 -6.16
C LEU A 68 4.37 5.61 -6.86
N VAL A 69 5.56 5.28 -6.39
CA VAL A 69 6.81 5.74 -7.02
C VAL A 69 6.90 5.25 -8.46
N ILE A 70 6.60 3.98 -8.71
CA ILE A 70 6.59 3.44 -10.08
C ILE A 70 5.56 4.19 -10.93
N ALA A 71 4.38 4.45 -10.39
CA ALA A 71 3.33 5.20 -11.09
C ALA A 71 3.81 6.60 -11.47
N LEU A 72 4.44 7.31 -10.53
CA LEU A 72 4.96 8.66 -10.78
C LEU A 72 6.08 8.65 -11.83
N VAL A 73 6.96 7.65 -11.81
CA VAL A 73 8.00 7.50 -12.82
C VAL A 73 7.38 7.30 -14.20
N LEU A 74 6.37 6.46 -14.31
CA LEU A 74 5.71 6.22 -15.60
C LEU A 74 4.98 7.44 -16.12
N LEU A 75 4.42 8.28 -15.23
CA LEU A 75 3.67 9.46 -15.64
C LEU A 75 4.57 10.67 -15.94
N PHE A 76 5.63 10.88 -15.16
CA PHE A 76 6.38 12.13 -15.19
C PHE A 76 7.85 12.00 -15.54
N ALA A 77 8.44 10.81 -15.41
CA ALA A 77 9.86 10.56 -15.66
C ALA A 77 10.05 9.28 -16.48
N ASN A 78 9.19 9.06 -17.46
CA ASN A 78 9.09 7.82 -18.20
C ASN A 78 10.38 7.52 -18.98
N PRO A 79 11.04 6.37 -18.77
CA PRO A 79 12.28 6.03 -19.48
C PRO A 79 12.03 5.61 -20.94
N PHE A 80 10.78 5.40 -21.34
CA PHE A 80 10.40 4.98 -22.69
C PHE A 80 9.91 6.14 -23.56
N GLY A 81 9.78 7.29 -22.98
CA GLY A 81 9.27 8.47 -23.65
C GLY A 81 10.07 9.70 -23.35
#